data_b6079f3b6214f413d2ed98e47501ea12
#
_entry.id   b6079f3b6214f413d2ed98e47501ea12
#
_cell.length_a   1.000
_cell.length_b   1.000
_cell.length_c   1.000
_cell.angle_alpha   90.00
_cell.angle_beta   90.00
_cell.angle_gamma   90.00
#
_symmetry.space_group_name_H-M   'P 1'
#
loop_
_entity.id
_entity.type
_entity.pdbx_description
1 polymer ?
#
loop_
_entity_poly.entity_id
_entity_poly.type
_entity_poly.pdbx_seq_one_letter_code
_entity_poly.pdbx_strand_id
1 'polypeptide(L)'
;MLSGCASLFSDTSPHSTETQGHPAPNLNAAYNRPYRVQGVTYHPLRSAAGYREVGNASWYGSESGNRTAMGARFIPHNLTAAHKTLPLPSKVRVTNLSNGRHVDVIVNDRGPFRKGRVIDLSHGAAKRIGLHGVAKVKIEHLGSKISQK
;
A
#
# COMPACT_ATOMS: atom_id res chain seq x y z
N MET A 1 15.27 22.70 -50.27
CA MET A 1 15.09 22.66 -49.87
C MET A 1 14.76 22.35 -48.90
N LEU A 2 14.47 21.82 -48.24
CA LEU A 2 14.13 21.52 -47.38
C LEU A 2 14.10 21.02 -46.46
N SER A 3 13.99 20.90 -45.90
CA SER A 3 14.00 20.55 -45.08
C SER A 3 13.59 20.11 -44.15
N GLY A 4 13.43 19.55 -43.72
CA GLY A 4 13.12 19.02 -42.90
C GLY A 4 12.94 18.83 -41.86
N CYS A 5 12.73 18.82 -41.32
CA CYS A 5 12.48 18.66 -40.37
C CYS A 5 12.37 18.06 -39.44
N ALA A 6 12.44 17.75 -38.96
CA ALA A 6 12.46 17.33 -38.12
C ALA A 6 12.01 17.05 -37.19
N SER A 7 11.72 16.60 -36.98
CA SER A 7 11.31 16.22 -36.17
C SER A 7 11.48 15.92 -35.14
N LEU A 8 11.55 15.97 -34.72
CA LEU A 8 11.63 15.75 -33.83
C LEU A 8 11.16 15.44 -32.90
N PHE A 9 10.86 14.84 -32.56
CA PHE A 9 10.43 14.47 -31.71
C PHE A 9 10.75 14.07 -30.81
N SER A 10 11.01 14.25 -30.42
CA SER A 10 11.19 14.10 -29.39
C SER A 10 10.30 13.77 -28.68
N ASP A 11 10.09 12.88 -28.56
CA ASP A 11 9.49 12.36 -27.82
C ASP A 11 9.84 12.31 -26.57
N THR A 12 9.92 13.03 -26.07
CA THR A 12 9.89 12.99 -24.78
C THR A 12 8.63 12.66 -24.36
N SER A 13 8.41 11.54 -24.53
CA SER A 13 7.45 11.02 -23.72
C SER A 13 7.85 11.36 -22.38
N PRO A 14 7.14 12.08 -21.75
CA PRO A 14 7.25 12.18 -20.39
C PRO A 14 7.13 10.80 -19.93
N HIS A 15 8.04 10.38 -19.25
CA HIS A 15 7.81 9.38 -18.34
C HIS A 15 6.58 9.78 -17.63
N SER A 16 5.53 9.49 -18.24
CA SER A 16 4.44 9.25 -17.42
C SER A 16 5.00 8.22 -16.48
N THR A 17 5.32 8.63 -15.38
CA THR A 17 5.28 7.79 -14.26
C THR A 17 3.88 7.28 -14.33
N GLU A 18 3.72 6.27 -15.07
CA GLU A 18 2.54 5.52 -14.91
C GLU A 18 2.54 5.21 -13.46
N THR A 19 1.81 5.95 -12.76
CA THR A 19 1.24 5.43 -11.59
C THR A 19 0.56 4.21 -12.13
N GLN A 20 1.28 3.16 -12.13
CA GLN A 20 0.67 1.89 -12.34
C GLN A 20 -0.46 1.85 -11.36
N GLY A 21 -1.60 2.24 -11.83
CA GLY A 21 -2.75 2.22 -11.00
C GLY A 21 -2.90 0.79 -10.53
N HIS A 22 -2.71 0.59 -9.25
CA HIS A 22 -3.07 -0.68 -8.71
C HIS A 22 -4.54 -0.90 -9.04
N PRO A 23 -4.93 -2.11 -9.32
CA PRO A 23 -6.32 -2.38 -9.63
C PRO A 23 -7.23 -1.86 -8.54
N ALA A 24 -8.41 -1.42 -8.91
CA ALA A 24 -9.41 -1.05 -7.92
C ALA A 24 -9.75 -2.26 -7.04
N PRO A 25 -10.11 -2.03 -5.78
CA PRO A 25 -10.50 -3.15 -4.92
C PRO A 25 -11.72 -3.88 -5.48
N ASN A 26 -11.65 -5.21 -5.45
CA ASN A 26 -12.81 -6.03 -5.77
C ASN A 26 -13.57 -6.31 -4.48
N LEU A 27 -14.62 -5.55 -4.25
CA LEU A 27 -15.36 -5.63 -2.98
C LEU A 27 -16.11 -6.94 -2.79
N ASN A 28 -16.27 -7.72 -3.86
CA ASN A 28 -16.92 -9.02 -3.77
C ASN A 28 -15.96 -10.17 -3.54
N ALA A 29 -14.66 -9.91 -3.60
CA ALA A 29 -13.67 -10.95 -3.38
C ALA A 29 -13.65 -11.39 -1.92
N ALA A 30 -13.29 -12.66 -1.70
CA ALA A 30 -13.27 -13.22 -0.35
C ALA A 30 -12.39 -12.42 0.61
N TYR A 31 -11.27 -11.90 0.13
CA TYR A 31 -10.36 -11.15 0.99
C TYR A 31 -10.90 -9.77 1.38
N ASN A 32 -12.03 -9.33 0.80
CA ASN A 32 -12.69 -8.08 1.17
C ASN A 32 -14.01 -8.31 1.88
N ARG A 33 -14.30 -9.55 2.27
CA ARG A 33 -15.48 -9.87 3.07
C ARG A 33 -15.13 -9.91 4.55
N PRO A 34 -16.13 -9.80 5.43
CA PRO A 34 -15.85 -9.98 6.86
C PRO A 34 -15.14 -11.30 7.13
N TYR A 35 -14.20 -11.27 8.05
CA TYR A 35 -13.41 -12.45 8.39
C TYR A 35 -13.15 -12.46 9.89
N ARG A 36 -12.76 -13.62 10.41
CA ARG A 36 -12.59 -13.79 11.85
C ARG A 36 -11.21 -14.35 12.16
N VAL A 37 -10.53 -13.74 13.13
CA VAL A 37 -9.23 -14.20 13.60
C VAL A 37 -9.25 -14.15 15.12
N GLN A 38 -8.92 -15.26 15.75
CA GLN A 38 -8.83 -15.35 17.21
C GLN A 38 -10.08 -14.83 17.92
N GLY A 39 -11.23 -15.15 17.37
CA GLY A 39 -12.51 -14.78 17.96
C GLY A 39 -12.97 -13.37 17.68
N VAL A 40 -12.18 -12.56 16.98
CA VAL A 40 -12.55 -11.19 16.62
C VAL A 40 -12.97 -11.13 15.16
N THR A 41 -14.13 -10.54 14.89
CA THR A 41 -14.62 -10.37 13.54
C THR A 41 -14.20 -9.00 13.02
N TYR A 42 -13.59 -8.99 11.84
CA TYR A 42 -13.15 -7.77 11.18
C TYR A 42 -14.01 -7.52 9.96
N HIS A 43 -14.39 -6.27 9.77
CA HIS A 43 -15.25 -5.86 8.67
C HIS A 43 -14.47 -4.93 7.73
N PRO A 44 -13.97 -5.46 6.60
CA PRO A 44 -13.26 -4.59 5.67
C PRO A 44 -14.12 -3.41 5.22
N LEU A 45 -13.49 -2.26 5.11
CA LEU A 45 -14.16 -1.06 4.63
C LEU A 45 -14.52 -1.23 3.16
N ARG A 46 -15.61 -0.62 2.75
CA ARG A 46 -16.01 -0.66 1.36
C ARG A 46 -15.39 0.45 0.53
N SER A 47 -14.77 1.42 1.18
CA SER A 47 -14.07 2.50 0.52
C SER A 47 -12.91 2.95 1.41
N ALA A 48 -11.82 3.34 0.78
CA ALA A 48 -10.68 3.93 1.49
C ALA A 48 -10.63 5.44 1.30
N ALA A 49 -11.62 6.03 0.65
CA ALA A 49 -11.60 7.46 0.37
C ALA A 49 -11.44 8.27 1.66
N GLY A 50 -10.45 9.14 1.69
CA GLY A 50 -10.18 9.97 2.86
C GLY A 50 -9.61 9.26 4.07
N TYR A 51 -9.26 7.98 3.94
CA TYR A 51 -8.78 7.21 5.09
C TYR A 51 -7.48 7.77 5.63
N ARG A 52 -7.44 7.98 6.94
CA ARG A 52 -6.25 8.41 7.66
C ARG A 52 -6.25 7.74 9.02
N GLU A 53 -5.08 7.28 9.42
CA GLU A 53 -4.94 6.62 10.71
C GLU A 53 -3.54 6.84 11.24
N VAL A 54 -3.40 7.04 12.55
CA VAL A 54 -2.11 7.12 13.23
C VAL A 54 -2.05 5.98 14.22
N GLY A 55 -0.95 5.26 14.21
CA GLY A 55 -0.75 4.15 15.15
C GLY A 55 0.59 3.50 14.93
N ASN A 56 0.80 2.39 15.59
CA ASN A 56 2.08 1.71 15.53
C ASN A 56 2.18 0.81 14.31
N ALA A 57 3.32 0.87 13.66
CA ALA A 57 3.67 -0.02 12.56
C ALA A 57 4.80 -0.92 12.97
N SER A 58 4.81 -2.11 12.39
CA SER A 58 5.99 -2.97 12.43
C SER A 58 6.21 -3.49 11.02
N TRP A 59 7.08 -4.46 10.87
CA TRP A 59 7.32 -5.04 9.55
C TRP A 59 7.44 -6.55 9.68
N TYR A 60 7.23 -7.23 8.57
CA TYR A 60 7.33 -8.67 8.53
C TYR A 60 8.17 -9.09 7.32
N GLY A 61 8.80 -10.23 7.45
CA GLY A 61 9.65 -10.78 6.41
C GLY A 61 9.20 -12.15 5.99
N SER A 62 10.11 -12.91 5.44
CA SER A 62 9.80 -14.23 4.88
C SER A 62 9.22 -15.22 5.90
N GLU A 63 9.44 -14.97 7.19
CA GLU A 63 8.90 -15.84 8.23
C GLU A 63 7.37 -15.78 8.33
N SER A 64 6.74 -14.80 7.73
CA SER A 64 5.29 -14.63 7.81
C SER A 64 4.53 -15.44 6.77
N GLY A 65 5.23 -16.32 6.05
CA GLY A 65 4.61 -17.09 4.99
C GLY A 65 4.90 -16.49 3.63
N ASN A 66 4.50 -17.20 2.60
CA ASN A 66 4.86 -16.79 1.25
C ASN A 66 3.67 -16.37 0.39
N ARG A 67 2.47 -16.30 0.97
CA ARG A 67 1.29 -15.84 0.23
C ARG A 67 0.54 -14.80 1.04
N THR A 68 0.04 -13.79 0.34
CA THR A 68 -0.79 -12.75 0.94
C THR A 68 -2.24 -13.18 0.99
N ALA A 69 -3.08 -12.40 1.66
CA ALA A 69 -4.52 -12.65 1.70
C ALA A 69 -5.13 -12.63 0.30
N MET A 70 -4.56 -11.89 -0.63
CA MET A 70 -5.03 -11.88 -2.02
C MET A 70 -4.54 -13.08 -2.81
N GLY A 71 -3.79 -13.98 -2.20
CA GLY A 71 -3.28 -15.18 -2.87
C GLY A 71 -2.01 -14.95 -3.66
N ALA A 72 -1.49 -13.74 -3.67
CA ALA A 72 -0.25 -13.44 -4.38
C ALA A 72 0.96 -13.86 -3.57
N ARG A 73 2.07 -14.08 -4.26
CA ARG A 73 3.30 -14.39 -3.58
C ARG A 73 3.81 -13.17 -2.81
N PHE A 74 4.15 -13.38 -1.55
CA PHE A 74 4.77 -12.32 -0.77
C PHE A 74 6.25 -12.19 -1.13
N ILE A 75 6.67 -11.00 -1.49
CA ILE A 75 8.05 -10.70 -1.84
C ILE A 75 8.55 -9.62 -0.89
N PRO A 76 9.44 -9.96 0.06
CA PRO A 76 9.85 -9.02 1.11
C PRO A 76 10.41 -7.69 0.62
N HIS A 77 11.02 -7.67 -0.56
CA HIS A 77 11.61 -6.43 -1.09
C HIS A 77 10.61 -5.52 -1.78
N ASN A 78 9.43 -6.02 -2.10
CA ASN A 78 8.40 -5.19 -2.72
C ASN A 78 7.79 -4.24 -1.69
N LEU A 79 7.24 -3.13 -2.16
CA LEU A 79 6.67 -2.11 -1.29
C LEU A 79 5.20 -2.45 -1.03
N THR A 80 4.98 -3.31 -0.06
CA THR A 80 3.64 -3.81 0.29
C THR A 80 3.41 -3.74 1.78
N ALA A 81 2.16 -3.96 2.18
CA ALA A 81 1.79 -3.91 3.60
C ALA A 81 0.55 -4.76 3.86
N ALA A 82 0.33 -5.06 5.14
CA ALA A 82 -0.87 -5.71 5.63
C ALA A 82 -1.68 -4.74 6.49
N HIS A 83 -2.98 -4.73 6.33
CA HIS A 83 -3.89 -3.89 7.10
C HIS A 83 -5.17 -4.68 7.38
N LYS A 84 -5.79 -4.42 8.54
CA LYS A 84 -6.94 -5.21 8.98
C LYS A 84 -8.20 -4.96 8.15
N THR A 85 -8.44 -3.73 7.73
CA THR A 85 -9.75 -3.37 7.19
C THR A 85 -9.74 -2.54 5.92
N LEU A 86 -8.60 -2.05 5.45
CA LEU A 86 -8.60 -1.35 4.16
C LEU A 86 -9.04 -2.30 3.05
N PRO A 87 -9.80 -1.84 2.07
CA PRO A 87 -10.14 -2.72 0.95
C PRO A 87 -8.89 -3.06 0.16
N LEU A 88 -8.77 -4.33 -0.23
CA LEU A 88 -7.58 -4.82 -0.93
C LEU A 88 -7.82 -4.91 -2.43
N PRO A 89 -6.89 -4.48 -3.24
CA PRO A 89 -5.69 -3.73 -2.86
C PRO A 89 -5.98 -2.25 -2.67
N SER A 90 -5.17 -1.59 -1.86
CA SER A 90 -5.26 -0.13 -1.68
C SER A 90 -3.85 0.44 -1.66
N LYS A 91 -3.70 1.63 -2.19
CA LYS A 91 -2.40 2.29 -2.15
C LYS A 91 -2.43 3.35 -1.05
N VAL A 92 -1.50 3.28 -0.13
CA VAL A 92 -1.43 4.21 0.98
C VAL A 92 -0.03 4.77 1.13
N ARG A 93 0.05 5.97 1.66
CA ARG A 93 1.32 6.56 2.08
C ARG A 93 1.50 6.33 3.56
N VAL A 94 2.63 5.77 3.93
CA VAL A 94 2.97 5.53 5.33
C VAL A 94 4.13 6.45 5.68
N THR A 95 3.91 7.32 6.66
CA THR A 95 4.92 8.28 7.11
C THR A 95 5.40 7.89 8.50
N ASN A 96 6.71 7.71 8.64
CA ASN A 96 7.33 7.45 9.93
C ASN A 96 7.40 8.78 10.68
N LEU A 97 6.61 8.91 11.75
CA LEU A 97 6.51 10.17 12.47
C LEU A 97 7.77 10.50 13.28
N SER A 98 8.68 9.53 13.45
CA SER A 98 9.95 9.78 14.14
C SER A 98 10.95 10.55 13.31
N ASN A 99 10.89 10.41 11.99
CA ASN A 99 11.90 11.02 11.11
C ASN A 99 11.30 11.72 9.89
N GLY A 100 9.96 11.68 9.70
CA GLY A 100 9.31 12.35 8.59
C GLY A 100 9.42 11.64 7.25
N ARG A 101 10.09 10.49 7.19
CA ARG A 101 10.24 9.76 5.91
C ARG A 101 8.95 9.01 5.59
N HIS A 102 8.65 8.89 4.32
CA HIS A 102 7.44 8.19 3.90
C HIS A 102 7.73 7.24 2.75
N VAL A 103 6.81 6.29 2.56
CA VAL A 103 6.84 5.35 1.45
C VAL A 103 5.40 5.07 1.04
N ASP A 104 5.20 4.91 -0.26
CA ASP A 104 3.89 4.51 -0.78
C ASP A 104 3.90 3.00 -0.98
N VAL A 105 2.89 2.33 -0.44
CA VAL A 105 2.82 0.87 -0.46
C VAL A 105 1.45 0.43 -0.96
N ILE A 106 1.43 -0.79 -1.50
CA ILE A 106 0.18 -1.45 -1.85
C ILE A 106 -0.19 -2.35 -0.66
N VAL A 107 -1.36 -2.11 -0.10
CA VAL A 107 -1.90 -2.98 0.94
C VAL A 107 -2.56 -4.16 0.23
N ASN A 108 -2.01 -5.35 0.43
CA ASN A 108 -2.47 -6.55 -0.27
C ASN A 108 -2.64 -7.74 0.67
N ASP A 109 -2.60 -7.51 1.97
CA ASP A 109 -2.66 -8.59 2.95
C ASP A 109 -3.44 -8.14 4.18
N ARG A 110 -3.83 -9.09 5.01
CA ARG A 110 -4.57 -8.87 6.25
C ARG A 110 -3.67 -9.03 7.47
N GLY A 111 -3.88 -8.17 8.45
CA GLY A 111 -3.10 -8.07 9.66
C GLY A 111 -2.70 -6.62 9.89
N PRO A 112 -1.91 -6.33 10.90
CA PRO A 112 -1.44 -7.20 11.97
C PRO A 112 -2.54 -7.50 13.00
N PHE A 113 -2.44 -8.66 13.62
CA PHE A 113 -3.43 -9.06 14.62
C PHE A 113 -2.89 -8.91 16.04
N ARG A 114 -1.78 -8.21 16.19
CA ARG A 114 -1.26 -7.86 17.50
C ARG A 114 -1.86 -6.56 17.98
N LYS A 115 -2.15 -6.54 19.27
CA LYS A 115 -2.77 -5.37 19.88
C LYS A 115 -1.90 -4.12 19.71
N GLY A 116 -2.54 -3.03 19.37
CA GLY A 116 -1.83 -1.74 19.26
C GLY A 116 -1.14 -1.49 17.93
N ARG A 117 -1.16 -2.46 17.02
CA ARG A 117 -0.55 -2.24 15.71
C ARG A 117 -1.62 -2.01 14.66
N VAL A 118 -1.35 -1.08 13.76
CA VAL A 118 -2.31 -0.72 12.72
C VAL A 118 -1.87 -1.18 11.34
N ILE A 119 -0.58 -1.37 11.11
CA ILE A 119 -0.07 -1.77 9.80
C ILE A 119 1.23 -2.54 9.98
N ASP A 120 1.43 -3.55 9.15
CA ASP A 120 2.71 -4.24 9.04
C ASP A 120 3.25 -4.00 7.64
N LEU A 121 4.45 -3.46 7.56
CA LEU A 121 5.12 -3.17 6.30
C LEU A 121 5.97 -4.36 5.85
N SER A 122 6.14 -4.49 4.55
CA SER A 122 7.17 -5.39 4.04
C SER A 122 8.55 -4.88 4.49
N HIS A 123 9.54 -5.76 4.47
CA HIS A 123 10.90 -5.37 4.84
C HIS A 123 11.40 -4.23 3.95
N GLY A 124 11.14 -4.31 2.63
CA GLY A 124 11.55 -3.25 1.72
C GLY A 124 10.92 -1.90 2.04
N ALA A 125 9.64 -1.89 2.39
CA ALA A 125 8.95 -0.65 2.76
C ALA A 125 9.50 -0.10 4.08
N ALA A 126 9.71 -0.97 5.06
CA ALA A 126 10.25 -0.56 6.36
C ALA A 126 11.62 0.08 6.21
N LYS A 127 12.48 -0.48 5.37
CA LYS A 127 13.80 0.10 5.12
C LYS A 127 13.70 1.51 4.54
N ARG A 128 12.75 1.73 3.66
CA ARG A 128 12.58 3.04 3.01
C ARG A 128 12.32 4.15 4.00
N ILE A 129 11.64 3.84 5.10
CA ILE A 129 11.28 4.87 6.08
C ILE A 129 12.08 4.74 7.38
N GLY A 130 13.13 3.93 7.37
CA GLY A 130 13.97 3.78 8.56
C GLY A 130 13.28 3.12 9.74
N LEU A 131 12.34 2.21 9.47
CA LEU A 131 11.60 1.51 10.51
C LEU A 131 12.41 0.27 10.92
N HIS A 132 12.95 0.28 12.12
CA HIS A 132 13.78 -0.83 12.59
C HIS A 132 13.03 -1.81 13.49
N GLY A 133 12.05 -1.36 14.18
CA GLY A 133 11.19 -2.16 15.04
C GLY A 133 9.78 -1.62 14.94
N VAL A 134 9.19 -1.29 16.08
CA VAL A 134 7.84 -0.71 16.11
C VAL A 134 7.99 0.80 16.26
N ALA A 135 7.27 1.54 15.44
CA ALA A 135 7.27 3.00 15.51
C ALA A 135 5.91 3.53 15.10
N LYS A 136 5.64 4.76 15.54
CA LYS A 136 4.37 5.40 15.21
C LYS A 136 4.42 5.96 13.79
N VAL A 137 3.39 5.65 13.02
CA VAL A 137 3.28 6.11 11.64
C VAL A 137 1.92 6.74 11.40
N LYS A 138 1.85 7.50 10.31
CA LYS A 138 0.59 8.00 9.78
C LYS A 138 0.33 7.29 8.47
N ILE A 139 -0.90 6.81 8.30
CA ILE A 139 -1.35 6.14 7.07
C ILE A 139 -2.33 7.05 6.38
N GLU A 140 -2.14 7.27 5.08
CA GLU A 140 -3.06 8.10 4.29
C GLU A 140 -3.34 7.40 2.98
N HIS A 141 -4.62 7.24 2.66
CA HIS A 141 -4.99 6.65 1.38
C HIS A 141 -4.64 7.60 0.25
N LEU A 142 -3.95 7.08 -0.74
CA LEU A 142 -3.66 7.82 -1.95
C LEU A 142 -4.79 7.53 -2.91
N GLY A 143 -5.82 8.34 -2.85
CA GLY A 143 -6.95 8.18 -3.74
C GLY A 143 -6.48 8.16 -5.18
N SER A 144 -7.19 7.38 -6.00
CA SER A 144 -7.05 7.62 -7.40
C SER A 144 -7.43 9.07 -7.57
N LYS A 145 -6.52 9.86 -8.02
CA LYS A 145 -6.85 11.21 -8.36
C LYS A 145 -7.74 11.16 -9.54
N ILE A 146 -8.91 10.95 -9.28
CA ILE A 146 -9.89 11.30 -10.20
C ILE A 146 -9.97 12.75 -10.05
N SER A 147 -9.36 13.28 -10.91
CA SER A 147 -9.28 14.56 -10.87
C SER A 147 -10.52 15.21 -10.91
N GLN A 148 -10.76 15.78 -10.39
CA GLN A 148 -11.56 16.47 -10.45
C GLN A 148 -11.49 17.60 -10.92
N LYS A 149 -11.78 17.96 -11.39
CA LYS A 149 -11.83 19.04 -11.81
C LYS A 149 -12.43 19.58 -11.55
#